data_37cbe936b7a40265ab2a8b3f31a8996d
#
_entry.id   37cbe936b7a40265ab2a8b3f31a8996d
#
_cell.length_a   1.000
_cell.length_b   1.000
_cell.length_c   1.000
_cell.angle_alpha   90.00
_cell.angle_beta   90.00
_cell.angle_gamma   90.00
#
_symmetry.space_group_name_H-M   'P 1'
#
loop_
_entity.id
_entity.type
_entity.pdbx_description
1 polymer ?
#
loop_
_entity_poly.entity_id
_entity_poly.type
_entity_poly.pdbx_seq_one_letter_code
_entity_poly.pdbx_strand_id
1 'polypeptide(L)'
;VDAVVEILDARIPSSSQNPEMQRLVKEKPRMLLLNKADMADPNATARWVQYYQKQNLLALPLDCKTGKGIKQFVPMVRNQLLKPLMEKRAKAGIVGAPIRLMIVGIPNVGKSSFINRMAQSKKAKVEDRPGVTRTKQWVKIGDQMELLDMPGVLWPKFDDQEVAKRLAFTGAIKDDI
;
A
#
# COMPACT_ATOMS: atom_id res chain seq x y z
N VAL A 1 -13.48 6.77 0.07
CA VAL A 1 -12.37 6.31 0.91
C VAL A 1 -11.71 7.50 1.59
N ASP A 2 -11.09 7.25 2.73
CA ASP A 2 -10.43 8.30 3.52
C ASP A 2 -9.00 8.55 3.07
N ALA A 3 -8.32 7.53 2.59
CA ALA A 3 -6.96 7.61 2.10
C ALA A 3 -6.66 6.50 1.09
N VAL A 4 -5.55 6.65 0.39
CA VAL A 4 -5.05 5.68 -0.58
C VAL A 4 -3.69 5.16 -0.10
N VAL A 5 -3.53 3.83 -0.10
CA VAL A 5 -2.29 3.16 0.25
C VAL A 5 -1.77 2.43 -0.99
N GLU A 6 -0.60 2.85 -1.46
CA GLU A 6 0.06 2.23 -2.60
C GLU A 6 1.17 1.31 -2.13
N ILE A 7 1.15 0.05 -2.56
CA ILE A 7 2.19 -0.93 -2.23
C ILE A 7 3.23 -0.95 -3.34
N LEU A 8 4.47 -0.73 -2.95
CA LEU A 8 5.63 -0.75 -3.84
C LEU A 8 6.54 -1.92 -3.48
N ASP A 9 7.40 -2.27 -4.40
CA ASP A 9 8.50 -3.20 -4.14
C ASP A 9 9.69 -2.42 -3.56
N ALA A 10 10.12 -2.75 -2.36
CA ALA A 10 11.20 -2.04 -1.68
C ALA A 10 12.54 -2.10 -2.42
N ARG A 11 12.73 -3.09 -3.30
CA ARG A 11 13.94 -3.22 -4.12
C ARG A 11 13.99 -2.19 -5.24
N ILE A 12 12.81 -1.77 -5.73
CA ILE A 12 12.67 -0.83 -6.86
C ILE A 12 11.49 0.13 -6.62
N PRO A 13 11.50 0.95 -5.55
CA PRO A 13 10.31 1.72 -5.19
C PRO A 13 9.80 2.61 -6.32
N SER A 14 10.65 3.43 -6.89
CA SER A 14 10.27 4.37 -7.95
C SER A 14 9.74 3.64 -9.20
N SER A 15 10.39 2.54 -9.59
CA SER A 15 9.98 1.76 -10.76
C SER A 15 8.67 1.02 -10.58
N SER A 16 8.32 0.66 -9.33
CA SER A 16 7.07 -0.03 -9.01
C SER A 16 5.91 0.95 -8.72
N GLN A 17 6.18 2.24 -8.65
CA GLN A 17 5.18 3.26 -8.41
C GLN A 17 4.39 3.55 -9.69
N ASN A 18 3.06 3.62 -9.58
CA ASN A 18 2.20 3.99 -10.70
C ASN A 18 2.25 5.51 -10.91
N PRO A 19 2.77 6.01 -12.05
CA PRO A 19 2.88 7.44 -12.29
C PRO A 19 1.54 8.16 -12.40
N GLU A 20 0.47 7.44 -12.74
CA GLU A 20 -0.88 8.02 -12.83
C GLU A 20 -1.55 8.20 -11.46
N MET A 21 -1.06 7.52 -10.42
CA MET A 21 -1.68 7.53 -9.10
C MET A 21 -1.72 8.93 -8.50
N GLN A 22 -0.65 9.70 -8.65
CA GLN A 22 -0.57 11.07 -8.16
C GLN A 22 -1.64 11.98 -8.80
N ARG A 23 -1.98 11.72 -10.05
CA ARG A 23 -3.00 12.47 -10.79
C ARG A 23 -4.42 12.06 -10.40
N LEU A 24 -4.64 10.76 -10.16
CA LEU A 24 -5.95 10.20 -9.85
C LEU A 24 -6.42 10.50 -8.43
N VAL A 25 -5.50 10.67 -7.49
CA VAL A 25 -5.82 10.80 -6.04
C VAL A 25 -5.27 12.09 -5.45
N LYS A 26 -5.27 13.18 -6.19
CA LYS A 26 -4.70 14.47 -5.81
C LYS A 26 -5.17 15.01 -4.45
N GLU A 27 -6.44 14.77 -4.10
CA GLU A 27 -7.07 15.36 -2.92
C GLU A 27 -7.13 14.41 -1.72
N LYS A 28 -6.76 13.16 -1.91
CA LYS A 28 -6.79 12.17 -0.82
C LYS A 28 -5.40 12.01 -0.20
N PRO A 29 -5.31 11.88 1.12
CA PRO A 29 -4.06 11.48 1.77
C PRO A 29 -3.55 10.18 1.16
N ARG A 30 -2.24 10.09 0.96
CA ARG A 30 -1.59 8.95 0.33
C ARG A 30 -0.41 8.47 1.16
N MET A 31 -0.27 7.15 1.25
CA MET A 31 0.80 6.48 1.95
C MET A 31 1.40 5.41 1.05
N LEU A 32 2.71 5.21 1.14
CA LEU A 32 3.43 4.18 0.43
C LEU A 32 3.84 3.07 1.39
N LEU A 33 3.66 1.82 0.99
CA LEU A 33 4.21 0.66 1.69
C LEU A 33 5.33 0.09 0.84
N LEU A 34 6.53 0.03 1.40
CA LEU A 34 7.70 -0.55 0.73
C LEU A 34 7.80 -2.02 1.16
N ASN A 35 7.11 -2.88 0.43
CA ASN A 35 7.07 -4.31 0.73
C ASN A 35 8.33 -5.03 0.27
N LYS A 36 8.58 -6.22 0.81
CA LYS A 36 9.78 -7.03 0.57
C LYS A 36 11.05 -6.31 1.04
N ALA A 37 10.93 -5.53 2.11
CA ALA A 37 12.05 -4.75 2.64
C ALA A 37 13.25 -5.61 3.06
N ASP A 38 13.01 -6.87 3.49
CA ASP A 38 14.09 -7.80 3.83
C ASP A 38 14.94 -8.22 2.62
N MET A 39 14.43 -8.02 1.41
CA MET A 39 15.15 -8.31 0.16
C MET A 39 15.85 -7.09 -0.43
N ALA A 40 15.75 -5.94 0.23
CA ALA A 40 16.37 -4.69 -0.19
C ALA A 40 17.50 -4.29 0.75
N ASP A 41 18.43 -3.46 0.27
CA ASP A 41 19.46 -2.88 1.12
C ASP A 41 18.81 -1.93 2.15
N PRO A 42 19.02 -2.16 3.47
CA PRO A 42 18.43 -1.33 4.51
C PRO A 42 18.80 0.15 4.41
N ASN A 43 20.02 0.46 4.02
CA ASN A 43 20.46 1.85 3.85
C ASN A 43 19.75 2.52 2.68
N ALA A 44 19.57 1.81 1.57
CA ALA A 44 18.81 2.31 0.43
C ALA A 44 17.34 2.53 0.80
N THR A 45 16.74 1.59 1.52
CA THR A 45 15.36 1.71 2.00
C THR A 45 15.17 2.94 2.88
N ALA A 46 16.09 3.18 3.82
CA ALA A 46 16.05 4.36 4.69
C ALA A 46 16.13 5.66 3.89
N ARG A 47 16.97 5.70 2.85
CA ARG A 47 17.07 6.86 1.96
C ARG A 47 15.78 7.09 1.17
N TRP A 48 15.11 6.03 0.70
CA TRP A 48 13.83 6.13 0.03
C TRP A 48 12.74 6.69 0.95
N VAL A 49 12.69 6.25 2.20
CA VAL A 49 11.74 6.77 3.19
C VAL A 49 11.94 8.27 3.38
N GLN A 50 13.19 8.73 3.53
CA GLN A 50 13.50 10.15 3.65
C GLN A 50 13.15 10.94 2.39
N TYR A 51 13.43 10.38 1.22
CA TYR A 51 13.10 10.99 -0.06
C TYR A 51 11.60 11.25 -0.18
N TYR A 52 10.78 10.26 0.17
CA TYR A 52 9.32 10.42 0.12
C TYR A 52 8.82 11.38 1.19
N GLN A 53 9.40 11.38 2.40
CA GLN A 53 9.04 12.33 3.45
C GLN A 53 9.23 13.79 3.00
N LYS A 54 10.28 14.08 2.26
CA LYS A 54 10.52 15.42 1.71
C LYS A 54 9.44 15.84 0.71
N GLN A 55 8.71 14.90 0.14
CA GLN A 55 7.58 15.12 -0.76
C GLN A 55 6.23 15.05 -0.04
N ASN A 56 6.22 15.05 1.29
CA ASN A 56 5.02 14.90 2.13
C ASN A 56 4.29 13.57 1.89
N LEU A 57 5.04 12.52 1.56
CA LEU A 57 4.54 11.16 1.41
C LEU A 57 5.09 10.29 2.53
N LEU A 58 4.20 9.73 3.35
CA LEU A 58 4.58 8.71 4.32
C LEU A 58 4.96 7.43 3.59
N ALA A 59 6.06 6.81 4.00
CA ALA A 59 6.51 5.53 3.48
C ALA A 59 6.87 4.61 4.64
N LEU A 60 6.32 3.41 4.64
CA LEU A 60 6.57 2.40 5.67
C LEU A 60 7.19 1.16 5.04
N PRO A 61 8.46 0.85 5.36
CA PRO A 61 9.04 -0.42 4.97
C PRO A 61 8.42 -1.56 5.75
N LEU A 62 8.09 -2.66 5.07
CA LEU A 62 7.55 -3.84 5.72
C LEU A 62 7.87 -5.11 4.91
N ASP A 63 7.64 -6.25 5.52
CA ASP A 63 7.69 -7.55 4.86
C ASP A 63 6.43 -8.35 5.21
N CYS A 64 5.58 -8.56 4.22
CA CYS A 64 4.33 -9.27 4.41
C CYS A 64 4.53 -10.77 4.68
N LYS A 65 5.66 -11.36 4.31
CA LYS A 65 5.96 -12.76 4.59
C LYS A 65 6.26 -13.00 6.07
N THR A 66 7.12 -12.18 6.66
CA THR A 66 7.52 -12.33 8.06
C THR A 66 6.62 -11.57 9.01
N GLY A 67 5.88 -10.60 8.52
CA GLY A 67 5.06 -9.69 9.32
C GLY A 67 5.83 -8.51 9.88
N LYS A 68 7.10 -8.34 9.53
CA LYS A 68 7.91 -7.21 10.00
C LYS A 68 7.35 -5.89 9.49
N GLY A 69 7.15 -4.94 10.38
CA GLY A 69 6.62 -3.60 10.06
C GLY A 69 5.09 -3.52 10.05
N ILE A 70 4.38 -4.63 9.99
CA ILE A 70 2.92 -4.65 9.92
C ILE A 70 2.26 -3.96 11.12
N LYS A 71 2.79 -4.15 12.32
CA LYS A 71 2.25 -3.54 13.54
C LYS A 71 2.32 -2.01 13.53
N GLN A 72 3.18 -1.43 12.75
CA GLN A 72 3.33 0.03 12.63
C GLN A 72 2.29 0.66 11.72
N PHE A 73 1.63 -0.13 10.88
CA PHE A 73 0.72 0.38 9.85
C PHE A 73 -0.48 1.14 10.44
N VAL A 74 -1.26 0.50 11.29
CA VAL A 74 -2.46 1.12 11.86
C VAL A 74 -2.12 2.39 12.66
N PRO A 75 -1.12 2.39 13.56
CA PRO A 75 -0.74 3.63 14.25
C PRO A 75 -0.31 4.75 13.30
N MET A 76 0.44 4.45 12.24
CA MET A 76 0.84 5.48 11.27
C MET A 76 -0.36 6.05 10.51
N VAL A 77 -1.31 5.22 10.13
CA VAL A 77 -2.54 5.68 9.47
C VAL A 77 -3.32 6.63 10.40
N ARG A 78 -3.54 6.22 11.64
CA ARG A 78 -4.37 6.99 12.59
C ARG A 78 -3.68 8.26 13.08
N ASN A 79 -2.40 8.18 13.41
CA ASN A 79 -1.69 9.24 14.11
C ASN A 79 -0.92 10.19 13.19
N GLN A 80 -0.68 9.79 11.94
CA GLN A 80 0.06 10.60 10.98
C GLN A 80 -0.76 10.86 9.71
N LEU A 81 -1.09 9.83 8.96
CA LEU A 81 -1.77 9.98 7.66
C LEU A 81 -3.14 10.65 7.79
N LEU A 82 -3.95 10.17 8.70
CA LEU A 82 -5.33 10.63 8.92
C LEU A 82 -5.51 11.38 10.24
N LYS A 83 -4.46 11.96 10.78
CA LYS A 83 -4.53 12.74 12.01
C LYS A 83 -5.61 13.83 11.97
N PRO A 84 -5.71 14.65 10.90
CA PRO A 84 -6.77 15.66 10.83
C PRO A 84 -8.18 15.06 10.86
N LEU A 85 -8.39 13.94 10.17
CA LEU A 85 -9.67 13.25 10.18
C LEU A 85 -10.04 12.73 11.58
N MET A 86 -9.05 12.13 12.26
CA MET A 86 -9.27 11.59 13.62
C MET A 86 -9.60 12.70 14.61
N GLU A 87 -8.92 13.84 14.52
CA GLU A 87 -9.20 15.01 15.36
C GLU A 87 -10.59 15.59 15.08
N LYS A 88 -10.99 15.68 13.82
CA LYS A 88 -12.31 16.14 13.41
C LYS A 88 -13.41 15.25 13.95
N ARG A 89 -13.25 13.92 13.85
CA ARG A 89 -14.20 12.94 14.38
C ARG A 89 -14.32 13.05 15.91
N ALA A 90 -13.20 13.20 16.60
CA ALA A 90 -13.19 13.35 18.06
C ALA A 90 -13.95 14.60 18.49
N LYS A 91 -13.76 15.73 17.83
CA LYS A 91 -14.48 16.97 18.12
C LYS A 91 -15.98 16.87 17.83
N ALA A 92 -16.36 16.08 16.83
CA ALA A 92 -17.77 15.86 16.49
C ALA A 92 -18.44 14.78 17.33
N GLY A 93 -17.71 14.13 18.26
CA GLY A 93 -18.23 13.04 19.07
C GLY A 93 -18.49 11.75 18.30
N ILE A 94 -17.89 11.59 17.12
CA ILE A 94 -18.05 10.39 16.31
C ILE A 94 -17.14 9.30 16.86
N VAL A 95 -17.75 8.21 17.34
CA VAL A 95 -17.03 7.06 17.90
C VAL A 95 -17.37 5.83 17.07
N GLY A 96 -16.35 5.02 16.77
CA GLY A 96 -16.55 3.73 16.12
C GLY A 96 -16.75 3.78 14.60
N ALA A 97 -16.62 4.95 13.98
CA ALA A 97 -16.67 5.02 12.52
C ALA A 97 -15.42 4.38 11.92
N PRO A 98 -15.56 3.43 10.96
CA PRO A 98 -14.40 2.77 10.37
C PRO A 98 -13.59 3.73 9.50
N ILE A 99 -12.29 3.48 9.45
CA ILE A 99 -11.39 4.11 8.47
C ILE A 99 -11.45 3.28 7.20
N ARG A 100 -11.68 3.92 6.07
CA ARG A 100 -11.75 3.27 4.76
C ARG A 100 -10.54 3.63 3.92
N LEU A 101 -9.76 2.63 3.56
CA LEU A 101 -8.53 2.78 2.77
C LEU A 101 -8.65 2.04 1.45
N MET A 102 -8.21 2.68 0.38
CA MET A 102 -8.06 2.03 -0.93
C MET A 102 -6.64 1.48 -1.03
N ILE A 103 -6.51 0.18 -1.34
CA ILE A 103 -5.21 -0.47 -1.51
C ILE A 103 -4.95 -0.67 -3.00
N VAL A 104 -3.86 -0.10 -3.48
CA VAL A 104 -3.46 -0.17 -4.88
C VAL A 104 -2.04 -0.69 -5.00
N GLY A 105 -1.70 -1.24 -6.15
CA GLY A 105 -0.36 -1.73 -6.45
C GLY A 105 -0.32 -2.43 -7.79
N ILE A 106 0.85 -2.47 -8.40
CA ILE A 106 1.07 -3.27 -9.61
C ILE A 106 1.08 -4.76 -9.24
N PRO A 107 0.94 -5.68 -10.23
CA PRO A 107 1.01 -7.11 -9.93
C PRO A 107 2.30 -7.51 -9.23
N ASN A 108 2.22 -8.50 -8.35
CA ASN A 108 3.33 -9.14 -7.64
C ASN A 108 4.12 -8.27 -6.63
N VAL A 109 3.60 -7.10 -6.25
CA VAL A 109 4.22 -6.32 -5.15
C VAL A 109 3.85 -6.84 -3.76
N GLY A 110 2.87 -7.75 -3.66
CA GLY A 110 2.43 -8.34 -2.41
C GLY A 110 1.18 -7.72 -1.81
N LYS A 111 0.31 -7.13 -2.64
CA LYS A 111 -0.94 -6.53 -2.18
C LYS A 111 -1.84 -7.54 -1.47
N SER A 112 -2.06 -8.71 -2.06
CA SER A 112 -2.86 -9.77 -1.45
C SER A 112 -2.25 -10.30 -0.17
N SER A 113 -0.92 -10.43 -0.12
CA SER A 113 -0.20 -10.84 1.09
C SER A 113 -0.36 -9.81 2.20
N PHE A 114 -0.34 -8.54 1.88
CA PHE A 114 -0.56 -7.46 2.85
C PHE A 114 -1.97 -7.54 3.43
N ILE A 115 -2.99 -7.62 2.58
CA ILE A 115 -4.39 -7.69 3.01
C ILE A 115 -4.62 -8.92 3.88
N ASN A 116 -4.07 -10.07 3.49
CA ASN A 116 -4.12 -11.30 4.28
C ASN A 116 -3.49 -11.14 5.66
N ARG A 117 -2.31 -10.55 5.69
CA ARG A 117 -1.59 -10.35 6.95
C ARG A 117 -2.40 -9.45 7.88
N MET A 118 -3.00 -8.39 7.36
CA MET A 118 -3.89 -7.52 8.13
C MET A 118 -5.13 -8.27 8.63
N ALA A 119 -5.74 -9.07 7.78
CA ALA A 119 -6.92 -9.87 8.12
C ALA A 119 -6.62 -10.88 9.24
N GLN A 120 -5.51 -11.60 9.17
CA GLN A 120 -5.10 -12.57 10.17
C GLN A 120 -4.84 -11.93 11.53
N SER A 121 -4.23 -10.75 11.56
CA SER A 121 -3.86 -10.08 12.81
C SER A 121 -5.08 -9.60 13.61
N LYS A 122 -6.25 -9.46 12.98
CA LYS A 122 -7.46 -8.87 13.56
C LYS A 122 -8.70 -9.78 13.52
N LYS A 123 -8.53 -11.05 13.22
CA LYS A 123 -9.64 -12.02 13.04
C LYS A 123 -10.71 -11.53 12.06
N ALA A 124 -10.29 -10.99 10.92
CA ALA A 124 -11.19 -10.48 9.92
C ALA A 124 -11.78 -11.61 9.08
N LYS A 125 -13.03 -11.45 8.66
CA LYS A 125 -13.62 -12.30 7.63
C LYS A 125 -13.17 -11.81 6.27
N VAL A 126 -12.30 -12.57 5.63
CA VAL A 126 -11.98 -12.39 4.21
C VAL A 126 -12.94 -13.27 3.44
N GLU A 127 -13.87 -12.66 2.72
CA GLU A 127 -14.89 -13.42 1.99
C GLU A 127 -14.34 -14.06 0.72
N ASP A 128 -13.17 -13.62 0.22
CA ASP A 128 -12.60 -14.12 -1.02
C ASP A 128 -11.10 -14.42 -0.92
N ARG A 129 -10.67 -15.34 -1.80
CA ARG A 129 -9.30 -15.85 -1.83
C ARG A 129 -8.30 -14.76 -2.25
N PRO A 130 -7.24 -14.53 -1.47
CA PRO A 130 -6.13 -13.70 -1.92
C PRO A 130 -5.40 -14.37 -3.08
N GLY A 131 -4.95 -13.61 -4.04
CA GLY A 131 -4.13 -14.11 -5.13
C GLY A 131 -4.54 -13.61 -6.50
N VAL A 132 -5.83 -13.52 -6.80
CA VAL A 132 -6.31 -12.96 -8.06
C VAL A 132 -7.49 -12.03 -7.79
N THR A 133 -7.19 -10.75 -7.58
CA THR A 133 -8.23 -9.74 -7.47
C THR A 133 -8.62 -9.26 -8.86
N ARG A 134 -9.77 -9.71 -9.35
CA ARG A 134 -10.32 -9.29 -10.64
C ARG A 134 -11.31 -8.14 -10.54
N THR A 135 -11.89 -7.93 -9.35
CA THR A 135 -12.89 -6.90 -9.08
C THR A 135 -12.59 -6.23 -7.76
N LYS A 136 -13.18 -5.06 -7.53
CA LYS A 136 -13.10 -4.37 -6.24
C LYS A 136 -13.74 -5.20 -5.15
N GLN A 137 -13.07 -5.33 -4.02
CA GLN A 137 -13.58 -6.04 -2.85
C GLN A 137 -13.29 -5.28 -1.58
N TRP A 138 -14.28 -5.22 -0.68
CA TRP A 138 -14.11 -4.66 0.66
C TRP A 138 -13.70 -5.76 1.63
N VAL A 139 -12.64 -5.52 2.38
CA VAL A 139 -12.15 -6.41 3.42
C VAL A 139 -12.19 -5.69 4.76
N LYS A 140 -12.98 -6.20 5.69
CA LYS A 140 -13.08 -5.63 7.04
C LYS A 140 -11.92 -6.13 7.90
N ILE A 141 -11.22 -5.19 8.53
CA ILE A 141 -10.13 -5.47 9.46
C ILE A 141 -10.58 -5.05 10.85
N GLY A 142 -11.10 -6.00 11.63
CA GLY A 142 -11.73 -5.68 12.91
C GLY A 142 -12.93 -4.74 12.73
N ASP A 143 -13.23 -3.96 13.76
CA ASP A 143 -14.37 -3.04 13.75
C ASP A 143 -14.02 -1.62 13.27
N GLN A 144 -12.72 -1.34 13.05
CA GLN A 144 -12.25 0.03 12.90
C GLN A 144 -11.66 0.34 11.52
N MET A 145 -11.48 -0.65 10.66
CA MET A 145 -10.82 -0.43 9.37
C MET A 145 -11.46 -1.30 8.28
N GLU A 146 -11.65 -0.69 7.12
CA GLU A 146 -12.09 -1.38 5.91
C GLU A 146 -11.11 -1.08 4.79
N LEU A 147 -10.64 -2.13 4.11
CA LEU A 147 -9.73 -2.02 2.98
C LEU A 147 -10.48 -2.31 1.69
N LEU A 148 -10.38 -1.40 0.73
CA LEU A 148 -10.86 -1.64 -0.63
C LEU A 148 -9.73 -2.22 -1.45
N ASP A 149 -9.82 -3.50 -1.75
CA ASP A 149 -8.83 -4.20 -2.58
C ASP A 149 -9.09 -3.90 -4.05
N MET A 150 -8.20 -3.13 -4.66
CA MET A 150 -8.27 -2.80 -6.07
C MET A 150 -7.49 -3.82 -6.89
N PRO A 151 -7.96 -4.16 -8.12
CA PRO A 151 -7.20 -5.01 -9.02
C PRO A 151 -5.79 -4.47 -9.25
N GLY A 152 -4.80 -5.36 -9.29
CA GLY A 152 -3.44 -5.00 -9.68
C GLY A 152 -3.40 -4.60 -11.15
N VAL A 153 -2.98 -3.38 -11.44
CA VAL A 153 -2.97 -2.82 -12.79
C VAL A 153 -1.62 -2.25 -13.10
N LEU A 154 -1.06 -2.65 -14.25
CA LEU A 154 0.10 -1.99 -14.84
C LEU A 154 -0.37 -0.82 -15.72
N TRP A 155 0.40 0.25 -15.75
CA TRP A 155 0.13 1.34 -16.68
C TRP A 155 0.42 0.87 -18.12
N PRO A 156 -0.32 1.36 -19.12
CA PRO A 156 -0.31 0.77 -20.47
C PRO A 156 0.94 1.03 -21.29
N LYS A 157 1.80 1.96 -20.88
CA LYS A 157 3.04 2.28 -21.61
C LYS A 157 4.22 2.33 -20.67
N PHE A 158 5.29 1.64 -21.05
CA PHE A 158 6.58 1.74 -20.41
C PHE A 158 7.43 2.74 -21.20
N ASP A 159 7.42 4.00 -20.81
CA ASP A 159 8.21 5.05 -21.46
C ASP A 159 9.70 4.94 -21.11
N ASP A 160 10.03 4.18 -20.08
CA ASP A 160 11.38 3.96 -19.60
C ASP A 160 11.73 2.47 -19.65
N GLN A 161 12.72 2.11 -20.48
CA GLN A 161 13.22 0.74 -20.64
C GLN A 161 13.81 0.18 -19.33
N GLU A 162 14.42 1.03 -18.51
CA GLU A 162 14.96 0.66 -17.22
C GLU A 162 13.84 0.21 -16.26
N VAL A 163 12.73 0.93 -16.23
CA VAL A 163 11.57 0.57 -15.42
C VAL A 163 11.01 -0.79 -15.86
N ALA A 164 10.85 -1.01 -17.15
CA ALA A 164 10.36 -2.27 -17.71
C ALA A 164 11.25 -3.45 -17.29
N LYS A 165 12.58 -3.30 -17.40
CA LYS A 165 13.54 -4.33 -16.99
C LYS A 165 13.44 -4.64 -15.49
N ARG A 166 13.36 -3.64 -14.65
CA ARG A 166 13.25 -3.82 -13.20
C ARG A 166 11.95 -4.52 -12.81
N LEU A 167 10.86 -4.22 -13.49
CA LEU A 167 9.57 -4.88 -13.27
C LEU A 167 9.61 -6.34 -13.69
N ALA A 168 10.28 -6.67 -14.81
CA ALA A 168 10.50 -8.06 -15.23
C ALA A 168 11.32 -8.83 -14.18
N PHE A 169 12.41 -8.25 -13.68
CA PHE A 169 13.24 -8.85 -12.65
C PHE A 169 12.47 -9.20 -11.36
N THR A 170 11.49 -8.41 -11.00
CA THR A 170 10.68 -8.64 -9.79
C THR A 170 9.45 -9.50 -10.03
N GLY A 171 9.22 -9.95 -11.27
CA GLY A 171 8.09 -10.79 -11.63
C GLY A 171 6.77 -10.04 -11.78
N ALA A 172 6.78 -8.70 -11.82
CA ALA A 172 5.57 -7.91 -12.04
C ALA A 172 5.05 -8.04 -13.47
N ILE A 173 5.96 -8.27 -14.42
CA ILE A 173 5.65 -8.57 -15.82
C ILE A 173 6.45 -9.81 -16.27
N LYS A 174 5.99 -10.44 -17.34
CA LYS A 174 6.69 -11.61 -17.89
C LYS A 174 7.92 -11.18 -18.70
N ASP A 175 8.94 -12.04 -18.73
CA ASP A 175 10.22 -11.74 -19.37
C ASP A 175 10.18 -11.72 -20.90
N ASP A 176 9.11 -12.24 -21.49
CA ASP A 176 8.96 -12.41 -22.93
C ASP A 176 8.25 -11.23 -23.63
N ILE A 177 8.31 -10.05 -23.03
CA ILE A 177 7.77 -8.80 -23.60
C ILE A 177 8.88 -7.96 -24.22
#